data_bb6efe16707e489bb9019347fde1e678
#
_entry.id   bb6efe16707e489bb9019347fde1e678
#
_cell.length_a   1.000
_cell.length_b   1.000
_cell.length_c   1.000
_cell.angle_alpha   90.00
_cell.angle_beta   90.00
_cell.angle_gamma   90.00
#
_symmetry.space_group_name_H-M   'P 1'
#
loop_
_entity.id
_entity.type
_entity.pdbx_description
1 polymer ?
#
loop_
_entity_poly.entity_id
_entity_poly.type
_entity_poly.pdbx_seq_one_letter_code
_entity_poly.pdbx_strand_id
1 'polypeptide(L)'
;DTQNFSIKSDTLDVLNHIELEGSPENTAFRDFQRFMVTQNQKSKAIRDEYDKDPNKDKEEIKKAYTARFEQADKEVRAYIAQMVKKFPHSALATFANFTLSPEIPDFSKTVPENTKDREMEIRRQAYFYSKKHYWDYTNFADSTLIRTPIFKTKLDDYFKNMVMVHPDSLYLSCVEILE
;
A
#
# COMPACT_ATOMS: atom_id res chain seq x y z
N ASP A 1 0.42 11.92 25.35
CA ASP A 1 -0.66 12.37 24.45
C ASP A 1 -1.32 13.60 25.01
N THR A 2 -1.04 14.76 24.43
CA THR A 2 -1.80 15.97 24.72
C THR A 2 -3.14 15.85 24.03
N GLN A 3 -4.20 15.54 24.79
CA GLN A 3 -5.57 15.53 24.28
C GLN A 3 -6.11 16.93 23.96
N ASN A 4 -5.35 17.97 24.25
CA ASN A 4 -5.72 19.35 23.99
C ASN A 4 -5.06 19.83 22.70
N PHE A 5 -5.81 19.82 21.61
CA PHE A 5 -5.42 20.39 20.33
C PHE A 5 -6.59 21.15 19.74
N SER A 6 -6.31 22.13 18.88
CA SER A 6 -7.32 22.88 18.15
C SER A 6 -7.35 22.45 16.67
N ILE A 7 -8.56 22.46 16.13
CA ILE A 7 -8.81 22.22 14.68
C ILE A 7 -9.54 23.44 14.15
N LYS A 8 -9.00 24.01 13.08
CA LYS A 8 -9.69 25.02 12.25
C LYS A 8 -9.77 24.49 10.84
N SER A 9 -10.90 24.63 10.19
CA SER A 9 -11.08 24.25 8.78
C SER A 9 -12.25 25.02 8.20
N ASP A 10 -12.32 25.11 6.87
CA ASP A 10 -13.53 25.49 6.17
C ASP A 10 -14.26 24.25 5.61
N THR A 11 -15.47 24.46 5.11
CA THR A 11 -16.33 23.37 4.62
C THR A 11 -16.11 23.04 3.13
N LEU A 12 -15.28 23.80 2.42
CA LEU A 12 -15.11 23.67 0.97
C LEU A 12 -14.04 22.63 0.63
N ASP A 13 -12.94 22.61 1.37
CA ASP A 13 -11.84 21.65 1.19
C ASP A 13 -11.18 21.36 2.53
N VAL A 14 -11.83 20.49 3.32
CA VAL A 14 -11.41 20.18 4.69
C VAL A 14 -9.96 19.69 4.75
N LEU A 15 -9.53 18.82 3.82
CA LEU A 15 -8.19 18.26 3.88
C LEU A 15 -7.08 19.28 3.62
N ASN A 16 -7.32 20.22 2.70
CA ASN A 16 -6.33 21.24 2.35
C ASN A 16 -6.39 22.47 3.28
N HIS A 17 -7.55 22.75 3.86
CA HIS A 17 -7.77 23.92 4.73
C HIS A 17 -7.80 23.60 6.21
N ILE A 18 -7.55 22.34 6.60
CA ILE A 18 -7.45 21.98 8.02
C ILE A 18 -6.13 22.47 8.62
N GLU A 19 -6.26 23.27 9.68
CA GLU A 19 -5.16 23.70 10.52
C GLU A 19 -5.24 22.97 11.86
N LEU A 20 -4.12 22.40 12.30
CA LEU A 20 -4.00 21.62 13.53
C LEU A 20 -2.92 22.26 14.40
N GLU A 21 -3.28 22.64 15.61
CA GLU A 21 -2.36 23.20 16.61
C GLU A 21 -2.35 22.36 17.88
N GLY A 22 -1.17 22.20 18.51
CA GLY A 22 -1.03 21.50 19.78
C GLY A 22 -0.84 19.99 19.69
N SER A 23 -0.84 19.40 18.46
CA SER A 23 -0.58 17.96 18.27
C SER A 23 0.33 17.72 17.05
N PRO A 24 1.63 17.50 17.28
CA PRO A 24 2.58 17.18 16.21
C PRO A 24 2.20 15.91 15.43
N GLU A 25 1.64 14.89 16.09
CA GLU A 25 1.23 13.64 15.46
C GLU A 25 0.03 13.87 14.51
N ASN A 26 -0.99 14.61 14.94
CA ASN A 26 -2.14 14.93 14.10
C ASN A 26 -1.75 15.79 12.88
N THR A 27 -0.80 16.72 13.09
CA THR A 27 -0.22 17.53 11.99
C THR A 27 0.48 16.62 10.98
N ALA A 28 1.31 15.67 11.47
CA ALA A 28 1.98 14.72 10.61
C ALA A 28 1.00 13.76 9.90
N PHE A 29 -0.11 13.38 10.54
CA PHE A 29 -1.15 12.56 9.92
C PHE A 29 -1.85 13.30 8.77
N ARG A 30 -2.18 14.58 8.96
CA ARG A 30 -2.72 15.43 7.89
C ARG A 30 -1.73 15.52 6.71
N ASP A 31 -0.45 15.76 6.99
CA ASP A 31 0.57 15.88 5.96
C ASP A 31 0.77 14.55 5.22
N PHE A 32 0.68 13.42 5.93
CA PHE A 32 0.66 12.08 5.32
C PHE A 32 -0.54 11.90 4.39
N GLN A 33 -1.74 12.29 4.80
CA GLN A 33 -2.93 12.20 3.94
C GLN A 33 -2.77 13.02 2.66
N ARG A 34 -2.28 14.26 2.76
CA ARG A 34 -1.99 15.12 1.60
C ARG A 34 -0.95 14.52 0.67
N PHE A 35 0.12 13.98 1.24
CA PHE A 35 1.15 13.28 0.49
C PHE A 35 0.57 12.08 -0.27
N MET A 36 -0.23 11.24 0.39
CA MET A 36 -0.86 10.06 -0.23
C MET A 36 -1.84 10.45 -1.36
N VAL A 37 -2.62 11.52 -1.19
CA VAL A 37 -3.49 12.05 -2.26
C VAL A 37 -2.65 12.45 -3.47
N THR A 38 -1.54 13.17 -3.26
CA THR A 38 -0.63 13.59 -4.35
C THR A 38 -0.01 12.38 -5.05
N GLN A 39 0.44 11.37 -4.32
CA GLN A 39 1.03 10.15 -4.89
C GLN A 39 -0.01 9.32 -5.66
N ASN A 40 -1.24 9.24 -5.17
CA ASN A 40 -2.34 8.58 -5.88
C ASN A 40 -2.68 9.29 -7.20
N GLN A 41 -2.68 10.63 -7.22
CA GLN A 41 -2.88 11.41 -8.44
C GLN A 41 -1.73 11.19 -9.44
N LYS A 42 -0.47 11.15 -8.94
CA LYS A 42 0.72 10.86 -9.75
C LYS A 42 0.63 9.46 -10.37
N SER A 43 0.29 8.45 -9.58
CA SER A 43 0.15 7.07 -10.06
C SER A 43 -1.00 6.92 -11.08
N LYS A 44 -2.10 7.62 -10.84
CA LYS A 44 -3.22 7.68 -11.79
C LYS A 44 -2.80 8.32 -13.11
N ALA A 45 -2.08 9.44 -13.07
CA ALA A 45 -1.59 10.11 -14.27
C ALA A 45 -0.66 9.20 -15.09
N ILE A 46 0.27 8.49 -14.42
CA ILE A 46 1.15 7.51 -15.07
C ILE A 46 0.34 6.41 -15.75
N ARG A 47 -0.71 5.91 -15.11
CA ARG A 47 -1.59 4.88 -15.68
C ARG A 47 -2.37 5.41 -16.88
N ASP A 48 -2.97 6.58 -16.75
CA ASP A 48 -3.76 7.21 -17.81
C ASP A 48 -2.89 7.51 -19.05
N GLU A 49 -1.61 7.88 -18.86
CA GLU A 49 -0.64 8.06 -19.94
C GLU A 49 -0.32 6.71 -20.60
N TYR A 50 -0.03 5.67 -19.81
CA TYR A 50 0.26 4.32 -20.35
C TYR A 50 -0.92 3.76 -21.15
N ASP A 51 -2.14 3.90 -20.66
CA ASP A 51 -3.34 3.37 -21.33
C ASP A 51 -3.58 4.04 -22.68
N LYS A 52 -3.17 5.30 -22.84
CA LYS A 52 -3.30 6.09 -24.07
C LYS A 52 -2.10 5.95 -25.00
N ASP A 53 -0.99 5.36 -24.54
CA ASP A 53 0.22 5.22 -25.38
C ASP A 53 -0.02 4.22 -26.50
N PRO A 54 0.08 4.62 -27.78
CA PRO A 54 -0.11 3.71 -28.92
C PRO A 54 0.96 2.62 -29.02
N ASN A 55 2.07 2.77 -28.29
CA ASN A 55 3.17 1.82 -28.25
C ASN A 55 3.24 1.01 -26.94
N LYS A 56 2.19 1.03 -26.12
CA LYS A 56 2.16 0.39 -24.80
C LYS A 56 2.52 -1.10 -24.78
N ASP A 57 2.36 -1.79 -25.91
CA ASP A 57 2.69 -3.21 -26.03
C ASP A 57 4.19 -3.47 -26.26
N LYS A 58 4.98 -2.42 -26.60
CA LYS A 58 6.42 -2.55 -26.75
C LYS A 58 7.12 -2.70 -25.41
N GLU A 59 8.06 -3.65 -25.32
CA GLU A 59 8.78 -3.94 -24.08
C GLU A 59 9.53 -2.73 -23.48
N GLU A 60 10.08 -1.86 -24.33
CA GLU A 60 10.77 -0.64 -23.88
C GLU A 60 9.81 0.32 -23.18
N ILE A 61 8.60 0.46 -23.71
CA ILE A 61 7.55 1.32 -23.15
C ILE A 61 7.06 0.74 -21.82
N LYS A 62 6.75 -0.56 -21.76
CA LYS A 62 6.40 -1.25 -20.51
C LYS A 62 7.44 -1.04 -19.42
N LYS A 63 8.73 -1.23 -19.75
CA LYS A 63 9.83 -1.01 -18.81
C LYS A 63 9.91 0.44 -18.33
N ALA A 64 9.73 1.42 -19.24
CA ALA A 64 9.76 2.84 -18.88
C ALA A 64 8.64 3.20 -17.89
N TYR A 65 7.41 2.73 -18.12
CA TYR A 65 6.30 2.98 -17.21
C TYR A 65 6.44 2.21 -15.89
N THR A 66 6.92 0.96 -15.92
CA THR A 66 7.23 0.19 -14.71
C THR A 66 8.23 0.93 -13.82
N ALA A 67 9.30 1.47 -14.40
CA ALA A 67 10.29 2.25 -13.65
C ALA A 67 9.68 3.50 -13.00
N ARG A 68 8.70 4.15 -13.64
CA ARG A 68 7.98 5.30 -13.06
C ARG A 68 7.10 4.89 -11.87
N PHE A 69 6.44 3.74 -11.94
CA PHE A 69 5.67 3.20 -10.81
C PHE A 69 6.57 2.79 -9.66
N GLU A 70 7.69 2.11 -9.93
CA GLU A 70 8.69 1.76 -8.92
C GLU A 70 9.25 3.00 -8.22
N GLN A 71 9.52 4.07 -8.96
CA GLN A 71 9.98 5.32 -8.39
C GLN A 71 8.92 5.95 -7.48
N ALA A 72 7.65 5.95 -7.87
CA ALA A 72 6.55 6.44 -7.04
C ALA A 72 6.40 5.61 -5.75
N ASP A 73 6.51 4.27 -5.83
CA ASP A 73 6.49 3.39 -4.65
C ASP A 73 7.67 3.66 -3.70
N LYS A 74 8.88 3.83 -4.23
CA LYS A 74 10.06 4.20 -3.42
C LYS A 74 9.87 5.52 -2.67
N GLU A 75 9.25 6.51 -3.30
CA GLU A 75 8.94 7.79 -2.65
C GLU A 75 7.97 7.60 -1.47
N VAL A 76 6.91 6.79 -1.67
CA VAL A 76 5.95 6.47 -0.61
C VAL A 76 6.64 5.74 0.55
N ARG A 77 7.41 4.71 0.27
CA ARG A 77 8.15 3.94 1.30
C ARG A 77 9.13 4.80 2.07
N ALA A 78 9.88 5.65 1.37
CA ALA A 78 10.83 6.56 2.02
C ALA A 78 10.13 7.56 2.95
N TYR A 79 8.98 8.11 2.52
CA TYR A 79 8.19 9.01 3.36
C TYR A 79 7.66 8.31 4.60
N ILE A 80 7.09 7.10 4.45
CA ILE A 80 6.59 6.30 5.57
C ILE A 80 7.72 5.96 6.54
N ALA A 81 8.89 5.54 6.05
CA ALA A 81 10.04 5.22 6.89
C ALA A 81 10.51 6.42 7.72
N GLN A 82 10.55 7.62 7.14
CA GLN A 82 10.88 8.86 7.85
C GLN A 82 9.84 9.18 8.93
N MET A 83 8.57 8.99 8.62
CA MET A 83 7.47 9.26 9.55
C MET A 83 7.47 8.27 10.72
N VAL A 84 7.64 6.98 10.48
CA VAL A 84 7.77 5.95 11.51
C VAL A 84 8.97 6.22 12.42
N LYS A 85 10.10 6.65 11.85
CA LYS A 85 11.28 7.05 12.63
C LYS A 85 11.02 8.27 13.51
N LYS A 86 10.21 9.22 13.05
CA LYS A 86 9.88 10.44 13.79
C LYS A 86 8.85 10.22 14.91
N PHE A 87 7.91 9.30 14.68
CA PHE A 87 6.81 8.97 15.59
C PHE A 87 6.75 7.47 15.89
N PRO A 88 7.81 6.87 16.48
CA PRO A 88 7.84 5.44 16.76
C PRO A 88 6.73 5.08 17.76
N HIS A 89 6.11 3.92 17.57
CA HIS A 89 5.02 3.41 18.43
C HIS A 89 3.76 4.27 18.47
N SER A 90 3.58 5.20 17.54
CA SER A 90 2.38 6.01 17.42
C SER A 90 1.30 5.32 16.59
N ALA A 91 0.03 5.73 16.78
CA ALA A 91 -1.07 5.28 15.93
C ALA A 91 -0.84 5.65 14.47
N LEU A 92 -0.18 6.79 14.22
CA LEU A 92 0.22 7.23 12.90
C LEU A 92 1.22 6.26 12.24
N ALA A 93 2.24 5.80 12.98
CA ALA A 93 3.23 4.84 12.47
C ALA A 93 2.57 3.50 12.11
N THR A 94 1.69 3.00 12.99
CA THR A 94 0.92 1.79 12.75
C THR A 94 0.04 1.93 11.50
N PHE A 95 -0.70 3.03 11.39
CA PHE A 95 -1.55 3.32 10.24
C PHE A 95 -0.75 3.41 8.94
N ALA A 96 0.38 4.11 8.95
CA ALA A 96 1.20 4.30 7.76
C ALA A 96 1.85 3.00 7.29
N ASN A 97 2.43 2.21 8.19
CA ASN A 97 2.96 0.88 7.85
C ASN A 97 1.88 -0.02 7.26
N PHE A 98 0.67 0.02 7.82
CA PHE A 98 -0.45 -0.78 7.33
C PHE A 98 -0.85 -0.47 5.89
N THR A 99 -0.54 0.71 5.36
CA THR A 99 -0.77 1.06 3.95
C THR A 99 0.23 0.42 2.99
N LEU A 100 1.35 -0.09 3.48
CA LEU A 100 2.37 -0.72 2.65
C LEU A 100 1.90 -2.08 2.11
N SER A 101 2.31 -2.36 0.88
CA SER A 101 2.23 -3.68 0.26
C SER A 101 3.62 -4.33 0.23
N PRO A 102 3.74 -5.66 0.17
CA PRO A 102 5.03 -6.33 0.06
C PRO A 102 5.75 -5.92 -1.23
N GLU A 103 7.08 -5.84 -1.16
CA GLU A 103 7.92 -5.69 -2.35
C GLU A 103 8.04 -7.04 -3.04
N ILE A 104 7.50 -7.13 -4.26
CA ILE A 104 7.51 -8.38 -5.02
C ILE A 104 8.86 -8.52 -5.74
N PRO A 105 9.64 -9.60 -5.48
CA PRO A 105 10.87 -9.87 -6.21
C PRO A 105 10.63 -10.04 -7.70
N ASP A 106 11.64 -9.72 -8.50
CA ASP A 106 11.62 -9.98 -9.94
C ASP A 106 11.86 -11.46 -10.22
N PHE A 107 10.78 -12.23 -10.26
CA PHE A 107 10.83 -13.67 -10.54
C PHE A 107 11.25 -14.01 -11.97
N SER A 108 11.32 -13.04 -12.88
CA SER A 108 11.87 -13.27 -14.22
C SER A 108 13.35 -13.69 -14.20
N LYS A 109 14.07 -13.34 -13.12
CA LYS A 109 15.48 -13.71 -12.92
C LYS A 109 15.67 -15.10 -12.30
N THR A 110 14.64 -15.66 -11.68
CA THR A 110 14.72 -16.94 -10.95
C THR A 110 14.05 -18.09 -11.68
N VAL A 111 13.04 -17.80 -12.51
CA VAL A 111 12.35 -18.81 -13.31
C VAL A 111 13.17 -19.10 -14.57
N PRO A 112 13.63 -20.38 -14.79
CA PRO A 112 14.43 -20.76 -15.92
C PRO A 112 13.78 -20.42 -17.26
N GLU A 113 14.59 -20.05 -18.27
CA GLU A 113 14.09 -19.65 -19.60
C GLU A 113 13.36 -20.80 -20.33
N ASN A 114 13.76 -22.05 -20.08
CA ASN A 114 13.16 -23.25 -20.66
C ASN A 114 11.91 -23.77 -19.92
N THR A 115 11.40 -23.01 -18.93
CA THR A 115 10.18 -23.39 -18.21
C THR A 115 8.98 -23.33 -19.13
N LYS A 116 8.20 -24.42 -19.21
CA LYS A 116 6.94 -24.43 -19.92
C LYS A 116 6.00 -23.37 -19.31
N ASP A 117 5.39 -22.56 -20.16
CA ASP A 117 4.50 -21.47 -19.75
C ASP A 117 5.16 -20.49 -18.74
N ARG A 118 6.42 -20.11 -19.01
CA ARG A 118 7.29 -19.30 -18.13
C ARG A 118 6.59 -18.05 -17.57
N GLU A 119 5.83 -17.33 -18.38
CA GLU A 119 5.11 -16.14 -17.90
C GLU A 119 4.05 -16.49 -16.83
N MET A 120 3.36 -17.61 -17.01
CA MET A 120 2.39 -18.09 -16.04
C MET A 120 3.07 -18.47 -14.74
N GLU A 121 4.23 -19.13 -14.80
CA GLU A 121 5.01 -19.49 -13.62
C GLU A 121 5.54 -18.26 -12.87
N ILE A 122 6.02 -17.24 -13.57
CA ILE A 122 6.42 -15.96 -12.97
C ILE A 122 5.25 -15.31 -12.23
N ARG A 123 4.07 -15.24 -12.88
CA ARG A 123 2.86 -14.67 -12.25
C ARG A 123 2.41 -15.49 -11.06
N ARG A 124 2.51 -16.81 -11.13
CA ARG A 124 2.15 -17.72 -10.04
C ARG A 124 3.04 -17.49 -8.82
N GLN A 125 4.37 -17.41 -9.01
CA GLN A 125 5.31 -17.14 -7.93
C GLN A 125 5.09 -15.75 -7.32
N ALA A 126 4.86 -14.74 -8.13
CA ALA A 126 4.54 -13.39 -7.67
C ALA A 126 3.24 -13.37 -6.83
N TYR A 127 2.21 -14.09 -7.27
CA TYR A 127 0.94 -14.19 -6.54
C TYR A 127 1.13 -14.87 -5.17
N PHE A 128 1.79 -16.04 -5.12
CA PHE A 128 2.01 -16.73 -3.84
C PHE A 128 2.91 -15.94 -2.89
N TYR A 129 3.91 -15.26 -3.43
CA TYR A 129 4.74 -14.36 -2.66
C TYR A 129 3.91 -13.21 -2.08
N SER A 130 3.12 -12.52 -2.89
CA SER A 130 2.24 -11.44 -2.45
C SER A 130 1.26 -11.89 -1.39
N LYS A 131 0.65 -13.07 -1.56
CA LYS A 131 -0.27 -13.63 -0.57
C LYS A 131 0.42 -13.90 0.75
N LYS A 132 1.57 -14.58 0.73
CA LYS A 132 2.35 -14.93 1.92
C LYS A 132 2.81 -13.70 2.71
N HIS A 133 3.17 -12.62 2.01
CA HIS A 133 3.73 -11.41 2.58
C HIS A 133 2.72 -10.25 2.71
N TYR A 134 1.44 -10.53 2.48
CA TYR A 134 0.40 -9.50 2.46
C TYR A 134 0.29 -8.73 3.78
N TRP A 135 0.56 -9.41 4.89
CA TRP A 135 0.40 -8.92 6.24
C TRP A 135 1.73 -8.53 6.93
N ASP A 136 2.86 -8.56 6.24
CA ASP A 136 4.20 -8.30 6.82
C ASP A 136 4.30 -6.95 7.55
N TYR A 137 3.55 -5.94 7.10
CA TYR A 137 3.53 -4.62 7.73
C TYR A 137 2.36 -4.43 8.70
N THR A 138 1.75 -5.53 9.16
CA THR A 138 0.57 -5.51 10.01
C THR A 138 0.91 -6.07 11.38
N ASN A 139 0.70 -5.28 12.42
CA ASN A 139 0.78 -5.76 13.79
C ASN A 139 -0.64 -6.04 14.30
N PHE A 140 -1.08 -7.29 14.23
CA PHE A 140 -2.41 -7.69 14.71
C PHE A 140 -2.61 -7.55 16.24
N ALA A 141 -1.51 -7.45 17.01
CA ALA A 141 -1.59 -7.16 18.45
C ALA A 141 -1.94 -5.69 18.75
N ASP A 142 -1.88 -4.81 17.74
CA ASP A 142 -2.23 -3.41 17.92
C ASP A 142 -3.75 -3.19 17.73
N SER A 143 -4.47 -3.10 18.86
CA SER A 143 -5.91 -2.88 18.88
C SER A 143 -6.37 -1.56 18.23
N THR A 144 -5.46 -0.63 17.94
CA THR A 144 -5.81 0.62 17.24
C THR A 144 -6.17 0.36 15.79
N LEU A 145 -5.56 -0.65 15.14
CA LEU A 145 -5.86 -1.03 13.75
C LEU A 145 -7.34 -1.37 13.52
N ILE A 146 -7.93 -2.18 14.39
CA ILE A 146 -9.31 -2.66 14.27
C ILE A 146 -10.31 -1.48 14.27
N ARG A 147 -9.93 -0.36 14.89
CA ARG A 147 -10.73 0.86 14.96
C ARG A 147 -10.60 1.76 13.72
N THR A 148 -9.69 1.42 12.81
CA THR A 148 -9.47 2.21 11.60
C THR A 148 -10.31 1.70 10.43
N PRO A 149 -10.90 2.56 9.59
CA PRO A 149 -11.62 2.15 8.40
C PRO A 149 -10.75 1.36 7.40
N ILE A 150 -9.44 1.63 7.41
CA ILE A 150 -8.48 1.00 6.50
C ILE A 150 -8.31 -0.49 6.77
N PHE A 151 -8.48 -0.95 8.03
CA PHE A 151 -8.37 -2.36 8.38
C PHE A 151 -9.41 -3.20 7.64
N LYS A 152 -10.68 -2.78 7.71
CA LYS A 152 -11.75 -3.46 6.97
C LYS A 152 -11.48 -3.48 5.47
N THR A 153 -11.05 -2.35 4.91
CA THR A 153 -10.77 -2.24 3.47
C THR A 153 -9.66 -3.19 3.05
N LYS A 154 -8.55 -3.27 3.79
CA LYS A 154 -7.43 -4.18 3.48
C LYS A 154 -7.82 -5.64 3.66
N LEU A 155 -8.64 -5.95 4.67
CA LEU A 155 -9.18 -7.30 4.88
C LEU A 155 -10.11 -7.73 3.72
N ASP A 156 -11.02 -6.86 3.31
CA ASP A 156 -11.90 -7.11 2.17
C ASP A 156 -11.08 -7.31 0.88
N ASP A 157 -10.04 -6.51 0.67
CA ASP A 157 -9.14 -6.62 -0.48
C ASP A 157 -8.38 -7.96 -0.48
N TYR A 158 -7.86 -8.38 0.66
CA TYR A 158 -7.21 -9.69 0.82
C TYR A 158 -8.14 -10.84 0.41
N PHE A 159 -9.34 -10.89 0.97
CA PHE A 159 -10.28 -11.98 0.67
C PHE A 159 -10.83 -11.93 -0.76
N LYS A 160 -10.95 -10.77 -1.37
CA LYS A 160 -11.39 -10.64 -2.77
C LYS A 160 -10.31 -10.97 -3.79
N ASN A 161 -9.06 -10.58 -3.52
CA ASN A 161 -8.00 -10.59 -4.54
C ASN A 161 -6.90 -11.61 -4.26
N MET A 162 -6.70 -12.02 -2.98
CA MET A 162 -5.62 -12.93 -2.58
C MET A 162 -6.10 -14.31 -2.16
N VAL A 163 -7.40 -14.51 -2.01
CA VAL A 163 -7.96 -15.80 -1.58
C VAL A 163 -8.79 -16.41 -2.71
N MET A 164 -8.49 -17.65 -3.07
CA MET A 164 -9.29 -18.38 -4.03
C MET A 164 -10.68 -18.67 -3.44
N VAL A 165 -11.73 -18.53 -4.26
CA VAL A 165 -13.12 -18.77 -3.86
C VAL A 165 -13.36 -20.30 -3.75
N HIS A 166 -12.78 -20.90 -2.72
CA HIS A 166 -12.97 -22.30 -2.35
C HIS A 166 -13.05 -22.39 -0.81
N PRO A 167 -13.96 -23.19 -0.23
CA PRO A 167 -14.14 -23.26 1.23
C PRO A 167 -12.85 -23.53 2.00
N ASP A 168 -12.04 -24.49 1.54
CA ASP A 168 -10.76 -24.83 2.20
C ASP A 168 -9.75 -23.68 2.14
N SER A 169 -9.70 -22.95 1.00
CA SER A 169 -8.81 -21.81 0.84
C SER A 169 -9.23 -20.65 1.74
N LEU A 170 -10.53 -20.42 1.88
CA LEU A 170 -11.08 -19.42 2.80
C LEU A 170 -10.76 -19.78 4.25
N TYR A 171 -11.00 -21.04 4.63
CA TYR A 171 -10.71 -21.52 5.99
C TYR A 171 -9.23 -21.35 6.34
N LEU A 172 -8.30 -21.85 5.50
CA LEU A 172 -6.87 -21.75 5.71
C LEU A 172 -6.41 -20.28 5.80
N SER A 173 -6.96 -19.40 4.96
CA SER A 173 -6.60 -17.97 5.01
C SER A 173 -7.14 -17.26 6.25
N CYS A 174 -8.27 -17.69 6.81
CA CYS A 174 -8.75 -17.20 8.11
C CYS A 174 -7.83 -17.66 9.24
N VAL A 175 -7.37 -18.91 9.22
CA VAL A 175 -6.43 -19.44 10.21
C VAL A 175 -5.11 -18.69 10.17
N GLU A 176 -4.53 -18.46 8.98
CA GLU A 176 -3.29 -17.67 8.80
C GLU A 176 -3.34 -16.27 9.42
N ILE A 177 -4.53 -15.63 9.43
CA ILE A 177 -4.68 -14.28 10.00
C ILE A 177 -4.83 -14.32 11.53
N LEU A 178 -5.34 -15.43 12.09
CA LEU A 178 -5.65 -15.55 13.51
C LEU A 178 -4.50 -16.15 14.34
N GLU A 179 -3.52 -16.78 13.72
CA GLU A 179 -2.28 -17.30 14.33
C GLU A 179 -1.17 -16.24 14.33
#